data_13a4e382ad50d45070c45a6be26395a8
#
_entry.id   13a4e382ad50d45070c45a6be26395a8
#
_cell.length_a   1.000
_cell.length_b   1.000
_cell.length_c   1.000
_cell.angle_alpha   90.00
_cell.angle_beta   90.00
_cell.angle_gamma   90.00
#
_symmetry.space_group_name_H-M   'P 1'
#
loop_
_entity.id
_entity.type
_entity.pdbx_description
1 polymer ?
#
loop_
_entity_poly.entity_id
_entity_poly.type
_entity_poly.pdbx_seq_one_letter_code
_entity_poly.pdbx_strand_id
1 'polypeptide(L)'
;MMIKKNIENTTGPFVHSVYFWLKNPDNLENTNAFEKAIRKLIRTNPQATSNHFGKAAEVEERAVVDNSFTYFYMMIFSDLKTQNTYQTDPTHKLFIKEAAHLWERVIVYDSISENT
;
A
#
# COMPACT_ATOMS: atom_id res chain seq x y z
N MET A 1 29.57 -6.55 -6.44
CA MET A 1 28.93 -7.78 -6.16
C MET A 1 27.50 -7.60 -5.73
N MET A 2 27.21 -7.55 -4.50
CA MET A 2 25.82 -7.42 -4.07
C MET A 2 25.15 -6.16 -4.62
N ILE A 3 25.86 -5.06 -4.65
CA ILE A 3 25.35 -3.78 -5.14
C ILE A 3 24.95 -3.89 -6.62
N LYS A 4 25.79 -4.51 -7.43
CA LYS A 4 25.52 -4.67 -8.85
C LYS A 4 24.26 -5.51 -9.08
N LYS A 5 24.11 -6.56 -8.30
CA LYS A 5 22.93 -7.41 -8.37
C LYS A 5 21.66 -6.65 -7.97
N ASN A 6 21.78 -5.81 -6.94
CA ASN A 6 20.63 -4.98 -6.50
C ASN A 6 20.23 -3.96 -7.57
N ILE A 7 21.19 -3.38 -8.28
CA ILE A 7 20.91 -2.43 -9.35
C ILE A 7 20.08 -3.10 -10.45
N GLU A 8 20.45 -4.32 -10.82
CA GLU A 8 19.69 -5.07 -11.82
C GLU A 8 18.24 -5.29 -11.36
N ASN A 9 18.04 -5.60 -10.08
CA ASN A 9 16.73 -5.87 -9.54
C ASN A 9 15.87 -4.62 -9.34
N THR A 10 16.44 -3.41 -9.47
CA THR A 10 15.66 -2.18 -9.31
C THR A 10 14.93 -1.75 -10.58
N THR A 11 15.14 -2.44 -11.69
CA THR A 11 14.55 -2.07 -12.99
C THR A 11 13.22 -2.73 -13.28
N GLY A 12 12.85 -3.75 -12.53
CA GLY A 12 11.60 -4.47 -12.76
C GLY A 12 10.43 -3.85 -12.03
N PRO A 13 9.20 -4.34 -12.26
CA PRO A 13 8.03 -3.87 -11.53
C PRO A 13 8.21 -4.00 -10.03
N PHE A 14 7.79 -2.96 -9.34
CA PHE A 14 7.87 -2.83 -7.89
C PHE A 14 6.46 -2.91 -7.31
N VAL A 15 6.23 -3.83 -6.38
CA VAL A 15 4.93 -4.00 -5.73
C VAL A 15 5.00 -3.49 -4.31
N HIS A 16 4.17 -2.50 -4.02
CA HIS A 16 4.06 -1.84 -2.72
C HIS A 16 2.74 -2.29 -2.08
N SER A 17 2.82 -3.12 -1.04
CA SER A 17 1.65 -3.71 -0.37
C SER A 17 1.54 -3.15 1.03
N VAL A 18 0.38 -2.59 1.37
CA VAL A 18 0.18 -1.91 2.65
C VAL A 18 -1.07 -2.44 3.34
N TYR A 19 -0.91 -2.87 4.58
CA TYR A 19 -2.00 -3.35 5.42
C TYR A 19 -2.23 -2.35 6.54
N PHE A 20 -3.50 -2.03 6.80
CA PHE A 20 -3.89 -1.05 7.83
C PHE A 20 -4.81 -1.70 8.86
N TRP A 21 -4.54 -1.42 10.12
CA TRP A 21 -5.45 -1.74 11.22
C TRP A 21 -5.95 -0.40 11.77
N LEU A 22 -7.24 -0.14 11.60
CA LEU A 22 -7.82 1.10 12.14
C LEU A 22 -8.02 1.00 13.64
N LYS A 23 -7.96 2.14 14.33
CA LYS A 23 -8.24 2.22 15.77
C LYS A 23 -9.68 1.83 16.08
N ASN A 24 -10.61 2.26 15.23
CA ASN A 24 -12.03 2.05 15.41
C ASN A 24 -12.65 1.50 14.12
N PRO A 25 -12.38 0.22 13.79
CA PRO A 25 -12.80 -0.33 12.49
C PRO A 25 -14.31 -0.46 12.33
N ASP A 26 -15.07 -0.42 13.44
CA ASP A 26 -16.52 -0.49 13.40
C ASP A 26 -17.19 0.88 13.39
N ASN A 27 -16.40 1.95 13.48
CA ASN A 27 -16.94 3.31 13.44
C ASN A 27 -17.09 3.76 11.98
N LEU A 28 -18.33 3.95 11.55
CA LEU A 28 -18.63 4.24 10.15
C LEU A 28 -18.02 5.58 9.68
N GLU A 29 -18.02 6.59 10.53
CA GLU A 29 -17.41 7.87 10.19
C GLU A 29 -15.92 7.72 9.90
N ASN A 30 -15.21 6.95 10.74
CA ASN A 30 -13.78 6.72 10.58
C ASN A 30 -13.47 5.89 9.33
N THR A 31 -14.24 4.84 9.09
CA THR A 31 -14.01 4.01 7.90
C THR A 31 -14.32 4.79 6.62
N ASN A 32 -15.38 5.60 6.62
CA ASN A 32 -15.69 6.43 5.47
C ASN A 32 -14.59 7.46 5.21
N ALA A 33 -14.05 8.07 6.26
CA ALA A 33 -12.96 9.04 6.13
C ALA A 33 -11.71 8.38 5.55
N PHE A 34 -11.36 7.19 6.04
CA PHE A 34 -10.22 6.44 5.51
C PHE A 34 -10.42 6.09 4.04
N GLU A 35 -11.59 5.56 3.71
CA GLU A 35 -11.88 5.14 2.33
C GLU A 35 -11.84 6.33 1.37
N LYS A 36 -12.34 7.48 1.81
CA LYS A 36 -12.29 8.70 1.00
C LYS A 36 -10.84 9.11 0.73
N ALA A 37 -9.98 9.07 1.75
CA ALA A 37 -8.59 9.48 1.63
C ALA A 37 -7.80 8.54 0.72
N ILE A 38 -7.96 7.21 0.89
CA ILE A 38 -7.22 6.25 0.07
C ILE A 38 -7.70 6.26 -1.38
N ARG A 39 -8.99 6.43 -1.61
CA ARG A 39 -9.51 6.50 -2.98
C ARG A 39 -9.01 7.76 -3.68
N LYS A 40 -8.89 8.87 -2.96
CA LYS A 40 -8.29 10.09 -3.51
C LYS A 40 -6.82 9.85 -3.89
N LEU A 41 -6.05 9.21 -3.02
CA LEU A 41 -4.66 8.84 -3.33
C LEU A 41 -4.57 8.04 -4.62
N ILE A 42 -5.37 6.98 -4.71
CA ILE A 42 -5.37 6.10 -5.89
C ILE A 42 -5.74 6.87 -7.15
N ARG A 43 -6.74 7.74 -7.06
CA ARG A 43 -7.20 8.49 -8.22
C ARG A 43 -6.22 9.56 -8.69
N THR A 44 -5.48 10.17 -7.76
CA THR A 44 -4.65 11.34 -8.07
C THR A 44 -3.16 11.05 -8.16
N ASN A 45 -2.70 9.92 -7.66
CA ASN A 45 -1.27 9.61 -7.69
C ASN A 45 -0.81 9.29 -9.11
N PRO A 46 0.23 9.98 -9.62
CA PRO A 46 0.69 9.77 -10.99
C PRO A 46 1.75 8.68 -11.14
N GLN A 47 2.36 8.18 -10.07
CA GLN A 47 3.46 7.24 -10.18
C GLN A 47 3.03 5.79 -10.38
N ALA A 48 1.94 5.37 -9.75
CA ALA A 48 1.52 3.98 -9.80
C ALA A 48 0.95 3.62 -11.17
N THR A 49 1.33 2.46 -11.69
CA THR A 49 0.82 1.94 -12.96
C THR A 49 -0.46 1.15 -12.77
N SER A 50 -0.66 0.57 -11.59
CA SER A 50 -1.92 -0.09 -11.24
C SER A 50 -2.11 -0.08 -9.74
N ASN A 51 -3.34 -0.32 -9.32
CA ASN A 51 -3.75 -0.22 -7.93
C ASN A 51 -4.76 -1.31 -7.59
N HIS A 52 -4.75 -1.72 -6.32
CA HIS A 52 -5.79 -2.56 -5.73
C HIS A 52 -6.09 -2.02 -4.34
N PHE A 53 -7.37 -1.94 -3.99
CA PHE A 53 -7.80 -1.53 -2.66
C PHE A 53 -8.95 -2.42 -2.22
N GLY A 54 -8.88 -2.95 -0.99
CA GLY A 54 -9.91 -3.83 -0.50
C GLY A 54 -9.86 -4.04 1.00
N LYS A 55 -10.77 -4.88 1.46
CA LYS A 55 -10.86 -5.32 2.84
C LYS A 55 -10.38 -6.76 2.94
N ALA A 56 -10.16 -7.25 4.18
CA ALA A 56 -9.90 -8.66 4.39
C ALA A 56 -11.04 -9.48 3.81
N ALA A 57 -10.70 -10.49 3.03
CA ALA A 57 -11.70 -11.35 2.42
C ALA A 57 -12.23 -12.36 3.44
N GLU A 58 -13.52 -12.66 3.36
CA GLU A 58 -14.13 -13.71 4.16
C GLU A 58 -13.82 -15.04 3.50
N VAL A 59 -12.81 -15.72 4.00
CA VAL A 59 -12.37 -17.01 3.46
C VAL A 59 -12.38 -18.05 4.56
N GLU A 60 -12.27 -19.32 4.16
CA GLU A 60 -12.16 -20.41 5.10
C GLU A 60 -10.95 -20.21 6.02
N GLU A 61 -11.15 -20.40 7.32
CA GLU A 61 -10.11 -20.20 8.31
C GLU A 61 -9.03 -21.26 8.17
N ARG A 62 -7.77 -20.78 8.08
CA ARG A 62 -6.60 -21.64 8.00
C ARG A 62 -5.48 -20.98 8.79
N ALA A 63 -4.56 -21.80 9.33
CA ALA A 63 -3.49 -21.31 10.19
C ALA A 63 -2.63 -20.23 9.52
N VAL A 64 -2.48 -20.28 8.20
CA VAL A 64 -1.63 -19.33 7.47
C VAL A 64 -2.38 -18.07 7.03
N VAL A 65 -3.69 -18.00 7.25
CA VAL A 65 -4.50 -16.84 6.86
C VAL A 65 -4.59 -15.88 8.04
N ASP A 66 -4.09 -14.67 7.83
CA ASP A 66 -4.26 -13.57 8.78
C ASP A 66 -5.15 -12.51 8.13
N ASN A 67 -6.40 -12.47 8.54
CA ASN A 67 -7.37 -11.50 8.05
C ASN A 67 -7.72 -10.47 9.12
N SER A 68 -6.78 -10.20 10.03
CA SER A 68 -6.99 -9.25 11.13
C SER A 68 -6.97 -7.79 10.68
N PHE A 69 -6.42 -7.49 9.51
CA PHE A 69 -6.31 -6.12 9.02
C PHE A 69 -7.68 -5.56 8.62
N THR A 70 -7.81 -4.22 8.67
CA THR A 70 -9.02 -3.53 8.25
C THR A 70 -9.04 -3.32 6.74
N TYR A 71 -7.95 -2.78 6.22
CA TYR A 71 -7.83 -2.47 4.79
C TYR A 71 -6.47 -2.87 4.26
N PHE A 72 -6.46 -3.17 2.98
CA PHE A 72 -5.25 -3.45 2.22
C PHE A 72 -5.26 -2.63 0.95
N TYR A 73 -4.12 -2.01 0.61
CA TYR A 73 -3.97 -1.52 -0.75
C TYR A 73 -2.62 -1.94 -1.31
N MET A 74 -2.59 -2.04 -2.62
CA MET A 74 -1.40 -2.39 -3.35
C MET A 74 -1.25 -1.42 -4.51
N MET A 75 -0.03 -0.93 -4.69
CA MET A 75 0.33 -0.14 -5.85
C MET A 75 1.48 -0.83 -6.56
N ILE A 76 1.44 -0.83 -7.89
CA ILE A 76 2.54 -1.33 -8.70
C ILE A 76 3.19 -0.13 -9.37
N PHE A 77 4.51 -0.06 -9.26
CA PHE A 77 5.32 0.97 -9.89
C PHE A 77 6.23 0.32 -10.93
N SER A 78 6.64 1.08 -11.94
CA SER A 78 7.49 0.53 -12.98
C SER A 78 8.87 0.08 -12.47
N ASP A 79 9.37 0.76 -11.42
CA ASP A 79 10.68 0.46 -10.84
C ASP A 79 10.80 1.08 -9.45
N LEU A 80 11.93 0.81 -8.79
CA LEU A 80 12.23 1.35 -7.47
C LEU A 80 12.32 2.88 -7.50
N LYS A 81 12.90 3.44 -8.55
CA LYS A 81 13.06 4.89 -8.65
C LYS A 81 11.73 5.60 -8.61
N THR A 82 10.74 5.08 -9.33
CA THR A 82 9.39 5.64 -9.36
C THR A 82 8.73 5.54 -7.99
N GLN A 83 8.91 4.40 -7.30
CA GLN A 83 8.39 4.24 -5.95
C GLN A 83 9.04 5.22 -4.98
N ASN A 84 10.33 5.48 -5.11
CA ASN A 84 11.00 6.49 -4.28
C ASN A 84 10.42 7.88 -4.51
N THR A 85 10.08 8.22 -5.76
CA THR A 85 9.41 9.48 -6.08
C THR A 85 8.04 9.57 -5.42
N TYR A 86 7.30 8.45 -5.40
CA TYR A 86 6.01 8.37 -4.73
C TYR A 86 6.09 8.75 -3.25
N GLN A 87 7.14 8.35 -2.55
CA GLN A 87 7.28 8.63 -1.11
C GLN A 87 7.23 10.13 -0.76
N THR A 88 7.68 10.98 -1.67
CA THR A 88 7.69 12.43 -1.48
C THR A 88 6.63 13.16 -2.29
N ASP A 89 5.83 12.43 -3.05
CA ASP A 89 4.79 13.04 -3.89
C ASP A 89 3.71 13.70 -3.01
N PRO A 90 3.22 14.88 -3.39
CA PRO A 90 2.16 15.55 -2.62
C PRO A 90 0.91 14.71 -2.39
N THR A 91 0.55 13.84 -3.33
CA THR A 91 -0.63 12.98 -3.17
C THR A 91 -0.46 11.99 -2.03
N HIS A 92 0.75 11.43 -1.88
CA HIS A 92 1.07 10.53 -0.78
C HIS A 92 1.10 11.28 0.55
N LYS A 93 1.74 12.45 0.58
CA LYS A 93 1.81 13.26 1.80
C LYS A 93 0.43 13.68 2.27
N LEU A 94 -0.46 14.03 1.35
CA LEU A 94 -1.82 14.40 1.69
C LEU A 94 -2.58 13.23 2.29
N PHE A 95 -2.42 12.03 1.72
CA PHE A 95 -3.04 10.83 2.27
C PHE A 95 -2.60 10.60 3.72
N ILE A 96 -1.30 10.70 4.01
CA ILE A 96 -0.79 10.54 5.37
C ILE A 96 -1.43 11.58 6.29
N LYS A 97 -1.48 12.83 5.85
CA LYS A 97 -2.07 13.90 6.64
C LYS A 97 -3.54 13.65 6.97
N GLU A 98 -4.30 13.13 6.01
CA GLU A 98 -5.73 12.92 6.18
C GLU A 98 -6.08 11.64 6.91
N ALA A 99 -5.25 10.61 6.83
CA ALA A 99 -5.63 9.27 7.27
C ALA A 99 -4.82 8.70 8.43
N ALA A 100 -3.60 9.19 8.70
CA ALA A 100 -2.72 8.56 9.67
C ALA A 100 -3.32 8.48 11.07
N HIS A 101 -4.09 9.46 11.48
CA HIS A 101 -4.70 9.48 12.81
C HIS A 101 -5.78 8.39 12.99
N LEU A 102 -6.22 7.78 11.89
CA LEU A 102 -7.28 6.77 11.91
C LEU A 102 -6.74 5.36 12.15
N TRP A 103 -5.46 5.10 11.89
CA TRP A 103 -4.91 3.75 12.07
C TRP A 103 -4.07 3.66 13.33
N GLU A 104 -4.05 2.45 13.92
CA GLU A 104 -3.18 2.15 15.04
C GLU A 104 -1.96 1.33 14.63
N ARG A 105 -2.01 0.71 13.46
CA ARG A 105 -0.93 -0.13 12.95
C ARG A 105 -0.95 -0.11 11.44
N VAL A 106 0.24 -0.08 10.85
CA VAL A 106 0.40 -0.22 9.41
C VAL A 106 1.62 -1.10 9.15
N ILE A 107 1.51 -2.00 8.17
CA ILE A 107 2.61 -2.83 7.73
C ILE A 107 2.76 -2.67 6.23
N VAL A 108 4.00 -2.49 5.80
CA VAL A 108 4.35 -2.38 4.38
C VAL A 108 5.22 -3.56 3.99
N TYR A 109 4.87 -4.20 2.89
CA TYR A 109 5.72 -5.20 2.25
C TYR A 109 6.00 -4.75 0.83
N ASP A 110 7.27 -4.53 0.53
CA ASP A 110 7.72 -4.12 -0.79
C ASP A 110 8.48 -5.26 -1.44
N SER A 111 8.19 -5.51 -2.71
CA SER A 111 8.91 -6.51 -3.48
C SER A 111 9.21 -6.00 -4.86
N ILE A 112 10.24 -6.56 -5.46
CA ILE A 112 10.63 -6.25 -6.83
C ILE A 112 10.65 -7.55 -7.63
N SER A 113 10.28 -7.46 -8.91
CA SER A 113 10.19 -8.64 -9.74
C SER A 113 11.52 -9.37 -9.84
N GLU A 114 11.46 -10.72 -9.74
CA GLU A 114 12.59 -11.58 -10.06
C GLU A 114 12.61 -11.83 -11.56
N ASN A 115 13.79 -11.87 -12.11
CA ASN A 115 13.97 -12.28 -13.49
C ASN A 115 13.78 -13.79 -13.57
N THR A 116 12.74 -14.21 -14.26
CA THR A 116 12.49 -15.63 -14.53
C THR A 116 12.63 -15.94 -16.03
#